data_47cfb94ae0757329a1fffd06ec9743ae
#
_entry.id   47cfb94ae0757329a1fffd06ec9743ae
#
_cell.length_a   1.000
_cell.length_b   1.000
_cell.length_c   1.000
_cell.angle_alpha   90.00
_cell.angle_beta   90.00
_cell.angle_gamma   90.00
#
_symmetry.space_group_name_H-M   'P 1'
#
loop_
_entity.id
_entity.type
_entity.pdbx_description
1 polymer ?
#
loop_
_entity_poly.entity_id
_entity_poly.type
_entity_poly.pdbx_seq_one_letter_code
_entity_poly.pdbx_strand_id
1 'polypeptide(L)' 'MHLTKQNKDLHLQRKALQIASLQNQICEGKDIKLNEDKIQMIMSSLSLEDLFWVLDYIERKQLVKHI' A
#
# COMPACT_ATOMS: atom_id res chain seq x y z
N MET A 1 -3.88 -6.04 23.40
CA MET A 1 -4.59 -6.99 22.53
C MET A 1 -3.63 -7.43 21.44
N HIS A 2 -3.43 -8.72 21.30
CA HIS A 2 -2.55 -9.24 20.25
C HIS A 2 -3.34 -9.45 18.97
N LEU A 3 -2.80 -8.89 17.88
CA LEU A 3 -3.33 -9.20 16.57
C LEU A 3 -2.94 -10.64 16.22
N THR A 4 -3.92 -11.43 15.83
CA THR A 4 -3.62 -12.74 15.26
C THR A 4 -2.93 -12.53 13.92
N LYS A 5 -2.22 -13.54 13.43
CA LYS A 5 -1.59 -13.47 12.12
C LYS A 5 -2.61 -13.11 11.05
N GLN A 6 -3.81 -13.69 11.12
CA GLN A 6 -4.87 -13.44 10.17
C GLN A 6 -5.32 -11.97 10.20
N ASN A 7 -5.47 -11.40 11.39
CA ASN A 7 -5.88 -9.99 11.54
C ASN A 7 -4.78 -9.05 11.03
N LYS A 8 -3.52 -9.41 11.29
CA LYS A 8 -2.39 -8.63 10.80
C LYS A 8 -2.36 -8.65 9.26
N ASP A 9 -2.56 -9.81 8.65
CA ASP A 9 -2.58 -9.92 7.19
C ASP A 9 -3.70 -9.07 6.59
N LEU A 10 -4.89 -9.08 7.18
CA LEU A 10 -5.99 -8.24 6.71
C LEU A 10 -5.66 -6.76 6.83
N HIS A 11 -5.03 -6.36 7.92
CA HIS A 11 -4.61 -4.97 8.11
C HIS A 11 -3.62 -4.55 7.02
N LEU A 12 -2.64 -5.40 6.75
CA LEU A 12 -1.63 -5.12 5.73
C LEU A 12 -2.22 -5.15 4.32
N GLN A 13 -3.20 -6.03 4.06
CA GLN A 13 -3.91 -6.02 2.79
C GLN A 13 -4.63 -4.70 2.55
N ARG A 14 -5.26 -4.14 3.57
CA ARG A 14 -5.92 -2.83 3.46
C ARG A 14 -4.93 -1.73 3.14
N LYS A 15 -3.75 -1.77 3.78
CA LYS A 15 -2.69 -0.80 3.49
C LYS A 15 -2.19 -0.95 2.06
N ALA A 16 -2.05 -2.19 1.59
CA ALA A 16 -1.65 -2.46 0.21
C ALA A 16 -2.67 -1.89 -0.78
N LEU A 17 -3.96 -2.09 -0.52
CA LEU A 17 -5.01 -1.58 -1.38
C LEU A 17 -5.02 -0.04 -1.40
N GLN A 18 -4.81 0.60 -0.26
CA GLN A 18 -4.73 2.05 -0.18
C GLN A 18 -3.56 2.59 -1.01
N ILE A 19 -2.38 1.99 -0.84
CA ILE A 19 -1.18 2.41 -1.58
C ILE A 19 -1.41 2.22 -3.08
N ALA A 20 -1.93 1.07 -3.48
CA ALA A 20 -2.17 0.77 -4.88
C ALA A 20 -3.19 1.74 -5.51
N SER A 21 -4.25 2.08 -4.78
CA SER A 21 -5.25 3.02 -5.24
C SER A 21 -4.63 4.40 -5.48
N LEU A 22 -3.82 4.88 -4.52
CA LEU A 22 -3.16 6.17 -4.64
C LEU A 22 -2.15 6.16 -5.80
N GLN A 23 -1.42 5.06 -5.97
CA GLN A 23 -0.46 4.93 -7.07
C GLN A 23 -1.16 4.94 -8.42
N ASN A 24 -2.32 4.29 -8.53
CA ASN A 24 -3.11 4.32 -9.76
C ASN A 24 -3.60 5.72 -10.08
N GLN A 25 -3.98 6.51 -9.07
CA GLN A 25 -4.36 7.90 -9.27
C GLN A 25 -3.19 8.73 -9.79
N ILE A 26 -1.98 8.48 -9.27
CA ILE A 26 -0.76 9.14 -9.76
C ILE A 26 -0.54 8.80 -11.23
N CYS A 27 -0.70 7.53 -11.60
CA CYS A 27 -0.55 7.08 -12.99
C CYS A 27 -1.59 7.75 -13.91
N GLU A 28 -2.75 8.10 -13.37
CA GLU A 28 -3.78 8.83 -14.11
C GLU A 28 -3.55 10.34 -14.12
N GLY A 29 -2.50 10.82 -13.46
CA GLY A 29 -2.19 12.25 -13.39
C GLY A 29 -3.01 13.03 -12.39
N LYS A 30 -3.66 12.35 -11.44
CA LYS A 30 -4.52 12.99 -10.44
C LYS A 30 -3.77 13.28 -9.16
N ASP A 31 -3.79 14.53 -8.72
CA ASP A 31 -3.27 14.96 -7.42
C ASP A 31 -1.91 14.32 -7.08
N ILE A 32 -0.99 14.37 -8.03
CA ILE A 32 0.27 13.61 -7.96
C ILE A 32 1.01 13.86 -6.66
N LYS A 33 1.25 15.13 -6.33
CA LYS A 33 2.01 15.48 -5.13
C LYS A 33 1.30 15.04 -3.85
N LEU A 34 0.00 15.29 -3.77
CA LEU A 34 -0.78 14.93 -2.61
C LEU A 34 -0.79 13.41 -2.41
N ASN A 35 -0.97 12.67 -3.48
CA ASN A 35 -1.02 11.20 -3.42
C ASN A 35 0.34 10.61 -3.09
N GLU A 36 1.43 11.17 -3.61
CA GLU A 36 2.78 10.75 -3.21
C GLU A 36 3.00 10.96 -1.72
N ASP A 37 2.58 12.10 -1.17
CA ASP A 37 2.72 12.39 0.26
C ASP A 37 1.92 11.40 1.10
N LYS A 38 0.70 11.06 0.67
CA LYS A 38 -0.14 10.08 1.36
C LYS A 38 0.50 8.69 1.36
N ILE A 39 1.02 8.26 0.22
CA ILE A 39 1.71 6.97 0.11
C ILE A 39 2.89 6.95 1.07
N GLN A 40 3.69 8.01 1.07
CA GLN A 40 4.87 8.09 1.92
C GLN A 40 4.51 8.01 3.40
N MET A 41 3.41 8.67 3.80
CA MET A 41 2.94 8.59 5.18
C MET A 41 2.54 7.16 5.56
N ILE A 42 1.82 6.47 4.69
CA ILE A 42 1.41 5.09 4.94
C ILE A 42 2.64 4.20 5.06
N MET A 43 3.58 4.31 4.12
CA MET A 43 4.79 3.49 4.11
C MET A 43 5.65 3.75 5.36
N SER A 44 5.75 5.02 5.78
CA SER A 44 6.54 5.39 6.96
C SER A 44 5.94 4.85 8.26
N SER A 45 4.66 4.52 8.28
CA SER A 45 4.01 3.97 9.46
C SER A 45 4.21 2.46 9.60
N LEU A 46 4.78 1.81 8.59
CA LEU A 46 4.97 0.36 8.58
C LEU A 46 6.40 0.00 8.97
N SER A 47 6.57 -1.13 9.66
CA SER A 47 7.90 -1.70 9.85
C SER A 47 8.46 -2.14 8.50
N LEU A 48 9.78 -2.33 8.44
CA LEU A 48 10.42 -2.75 7.20
C LEU A 48 9.85 -4.09 6.71
N GLU A 49 9.63 -5.03 7.64
CA GLU A 49 9.06 -6.33 7.31
C GLU A 49 7.65 -6.18 6.74
N ASP A 50 6.82 -5.36 7.38
CA ASP A 50 5.45 -5.14 6.92
C ASP A 50 5.44 -4.43 5.58
N LEU A 51 6.35 -3.49 5.37
CA LEU A 51 6.47 -2.78 4.11
C LEU A 51 6.79 -3.75 2.97
N PHE A 52 7.75 -4.66 3.18
CA PHE A 52 8.06 -5.67 2.17
C PHE A 52 6.86 -6.57 1.90
N TRP A 53 6.12 -6.95 2.93
CA TRP A 53 4.91 -7.75 2.76
C TRP A 53 3.89 -7.02 1.87
N VAL A 54 3.67 -5.74 2.15
CA VAL A 54 2.72 -4.92 1.40
C VAL A 54 3.15 -4.77 -0.07
N LEU A 55 4.42 -4.45 -0.30
CA LEU A 55 4.93 -4.27 -1.66
C LEU A 55 4.86 -5.57 -2.46
N ASP A 56 5.21 -6.69 -1.84
CA ASP A 56 5.12 -8.01 -2.46
C ASP A 56 3.67 -8.36 -2.80
N TYR A 57 2.75 -8.05 -1.90
CA TYR A 57 1.32 -8.29 -2.12
C TYR A 57 0.81 -7.49 -3.32
N ILE A 58 1.16 -6.20 -3.39
CA ILE A 58 0.76 -5.34 -4.50
C ILE A 58 1.27 -5.92 -5.83
N GLU A 59 2.52 -6.34 -5.84
CA GLU A 59 3.13 -6.90 -7.06
C GLU A 59 2.47 -8.21 -7.46
N ARG A 60 2.31 -9.13 -6.52
CA ARG A 60 1.73 -10.45 -6.81
C ARG A 60 0.29 -10.37 -7.27
N LYS A 61 -0.48 -9.44 -6.71
CA LYS A 61 -1.89 -9.26 -7.07
C LYS A 61 -2.07 -8.30 -8.24
N GLN A 62 -0.99 -7.71 -8.74
CA GLN A 62 -1.01 -6.76 -9.85
C GLN A 62 -2.03 -5.64 -9.60
N LEU A 63 -1.97 -5.05 -8.40
CA LEU A 63 -2.94 -4.04 -7.98
C LEU A 63 -2.68 -2.68 -8.62
N VAL A 64 -1.44 -2.41 -9.05
CA VAL A 64 -1.08 -1.18 -9.76
C VAL A 64 -1.07 -1.47 -11.25
N LYS A 65 -1.82 -0.64 -11.97
CA LYS A 65 -1.88 -0.79 -13.43
C LYS A 65 -0.58 -0.33 -14.05
N HIS A 66 -0.03 -1.17 -14.92
CA HIS A 66 1.13 -0.79 -15.73
C HIS A 66 0.64 -0.21 -17.04
N ILE A 67 1.21 0.92 -17.40
CA ILE A 67 0.89 1.56 -18.66
C ILE A 67 1.92 1.16 -19.70
#